data_90e4601974d0b84d65c8ba847e6d77b4
#
_entry.id   90e4601974d0b84d65c8ba847e6d77b4
#
_cell.length_a   1.000
_cell.length_b   1.000
_cell.length_c   1.000
_cell.angle_alpha   90.00
_cell.angle_beta   90.00
_cell.angle_gamma   90.00
#
_symmetry.space_group_name_H-M   'P 1'
#
loop_
_entity.id
_entity.type
_entity.pdbx_description
1 polymer ?
#
loop_
_entity_poly.entity_id
_entity_poly.type
_entity_poly.pdbx_seq_one_letter_code
_entity_poly.pdbx_strand_id
1 'polypeptide(L)'
;MNKLFFLNILSLLIWNCQNNAMTKKEIKQNRLKNSQSPYLLQHSSNPVDWYPWSDAAFKKAKKENKSIFLSIGYSTCHWCHVMEHESFEDSTVASLMNSNFINVKVDREEMPEVDHLYMSVCQAMTGRGGWPLTIIMTPEKKPFFAGTYFPKEGRGKTPGMLQLIPSLANAWKNKQSEIKNSINKIENYLIEINTTKPGKNWNENIIKTAFSDFSNRFDSDFGGFGRAPKFPSPHNLILLLRYSKIYNDQNALKMVEITLDNMRLGGIFDHIGLGFHRYSTDRRWFLPHFEKMLYDQAMIAMAYLEAYQITKKQKYARVAEEIFTYVLRDMTDPKGGFYSAEDADSEGEEGTFYVWDKAELIEVLGQEDGEKLSKIFGFIKGGNFHDEASGQTTGKNIPYFPRDLDSILSKLDMSSENFNNFI
;
A
#
# COMPACT_ATOMS: atom_id res chain seq x y z
N MET A 1 -44.07 33.59 48.01
CA MET A 1 -43.23 32.49 48.51
C MET A 1 -42.89 31.47 47.43
N ASN A 2 -42.56 31.85 46.20
CA ASN A 2 -42.27 30.89 45.11
C ASN A 2 -41.18 31.30 44.13
N LYS A 3 -40.36 32.29 44.44
CA LYS A 3 -39.21 32.68 43.57
C LYS A 3 -37.84 32.24 44.07
N LEU A 4 -37.70 31.90 45.35
CA LEU A 4 -36.41 31.41 45.89
C LEU A 4 -36.19 29.91 45.70
N PHE A 5 -37.22 29.12 45.43
CA PHE A 5 -37.08 27.66 45.23
C PHE A 5 -36.59 27.30 43.81
N PHE A 6 -36.83 28.16 42.81
CA PHE A 6 -36.38 27.93 41.43
C PHE A 6 -34.88 28.29 41.19
N LEU A 7 -34.34 29.24 41.98
CA LEU A 7 -32.91 29.59 41.86
C LEU A 7 -31.97 28.53 42.43
N ASN A 8 -32.37 27.76 43.42
CA ASN A 8 -31.55 26.72 44.02
C ASN A 8 -31.52 25.42 43.16
N ILE A 9 -32.53 25.14 42.36
CA ILE A 9 -32.53 23.98 41.46
C ILE A 9 -31.68 24.27 40.21
N LEU A 10 -31.66 25.51 39.73
CA LEU A 10 -30.87 25.91 38.58
C LEU A 10 -29.37 25.94 38.90
N SER A 11 -28.97 26.32 40.13
CA SER A 11 -27.59 26.30 40.57
C SER A 11 -27.06 24.89 40.81
N LEU A 12 -27.89 23.94 41.23
CA LEU A 12 -27.53 22.51 41.35
C LEU A 12 -27.40 21.81 40.02
N LEU A 13 -28.18 22.21 39.00
CA LEU A 13 -28.05 21.68 37.64
C LEU A 13 -26.81 22.22 36.91
N ILE A 14 -26.43 23.48 37.16
CA ILE A 14 -25.21 24.06 36.60
C ILE A 14 -23.94 23.47 37.26
N TRP A 15 -24.00 23.14 38.57
CA TRP A 15 -22.87 22.52 39.27
C TRP A 15 -22.65 21.04 38.89
N ASN A 16 -23.71 20.33 38.50
CA ASN A 16 -23.62 18.95 38.01
C ASN A 16 -23.16 18.87 36.54
N CYS A 17 -23.35 19.92 35.72
CA CYS A 17 -22.78 20.01 34.38
C CYS A 17 -21.29 20.38 34.35
N GLN A 18 -20.75 21.01 35.41
CA GLN A 18 -19.31 21.35 35.45
C GLN A 18 -18.42 20.22 35.97
N ASN A 19 -18.99 19.18 36.59
CA ASN A 19 -18.20 18.03 37.09
C ASN A 19 -18.15 16.83 36.14
N ASN A 20 -18.78 16.88 34.98
CA ASN A 20 -18.60 15.90 33.89
C ASN A 20 -17.69 16.42 32.78
N ALA A 21 -16.72 17.26 33.09
CA ALA A 21 -15.53 17.35 32.26
C ALA A 21 -14.82 16.00 32.40
N MET A 22 -15.11 15.06 31.47
CA MET A 22 -14.22 13.92 31.23
C MET A 22 -12.82 14.51 31.13
N THR A 23 -11.97 14.23 32.11
CA THR A 23 -10.54 14.48 32.01
C THR A 23 -10.11 13.73 30.77
N LYS A 24 -9.88 14.45 29.65
CA LYS A 24 -9.13 13.91 28.53
C LYS A 24 -7.84 13.36 29.12
N LYS A 25 -7.74 12.04 29.24
CA LYS A 25 -6.53 11.38 29.65
C LYS A 25 -5.45 11.91 28.71
N GLU A 26 -4.53 12.71 29.22
CA GLU A 26 -3.42 13.21 28.39
C GLU A 26 -2.74 11.98 27.79
N ILE A 27 -2.90 11.77 26.48
CA ILE A 27 -2.26 10.68 25.77
C ILE A 27 -0.76 10.99 25.82
N LYS A 28 -0.02 10.21 26.58
CA LYS A 28 1.43 10.37 26.72
C LYS A 28 2.08 10.08 25.37
N GLN A 29 2.52 11.14 24.69
CA GLN A 29 3.22 11.02 23.42
C GLN A 29 4.66 10.54 23.61
N ASN A 30 5.12 9.70 22.70
CA ASN A 30 6.52 9.26 22.61
C ASN A 30 7.38 10.29 21.85
N ARG A 31 8.62 9.96 21.50
CA ARG A 31 9.60 10.90 20.91
C ARG A 31 9.28 11.31 19.48
N LEU A 32 8.41 10.57 18.79
CA LEU A 32 8.02 10.88 17.41
C LEU A 32 7.17 12.15 17.29
N LYS A 33 6.61 12.66 18.40
CA LYS A 33 5.79 13.90 18.42
C LYS A 33 6.46 15.13 17.82
N ASN A 34 7.79 15.14 17.74
CA ASN A 34 8.56 16.24 17.20
C ASN A 34 9.02 15.98 15.75
N SER A 35 8.56 14.91 15.12
CA SER A 35 8.87 14.60 13.71
C SER A 35 8.14 15.54 12.76
N GLN A 36 8.64 15.64 11.53
CA GLN A 36 7.95 16.31 10.42
C GLN A 36 7.20 15.29 9.54
N SER A 37 7.59 14.00 9.59
CA SER A 37 6.95 12.93 8.86
C SER A 37 5.52 12.69 9.34
N PRO A 38 4.51 12.73 8.46
CA PRO A 38 3.14 12.33 8.79
C PRO A 38 3.08 10.91 9.36
N TYR A 39 3.82 9.98 8.78
CA TYR A 39 3.89 8.59 9.24
C TYR A 39 4.43 8.46 10.67
N LEU A 40 5.51 9.15 11.00
CA LEU A 40 6.06 9.12 12.35
C LEU A 40 5.11 9.79 13.36
N LEU A 41 4.43 10.86 12.96
CA LEU A 41 3.44 11.54 13.80
C LEU A 41 2.23 10.66 14.10
N GLN A 42 1.75 9.83 13.18
CA GLN A 42 0.69 8.85 13.41
C GLN A 42 1.04 7.95 14.61
N HIS A 43 2.29 7.48 14.68
CA HIS A 43 2.77 6.61 15.74
C HIS A 43 3.18 7.33 17.04
N SER A 44 3.03 8.65 17.12
CA SER A 44 3.47 9.43 18.28
C SER A 44 2.68 9.15 19.57
N SER A 45 1.42 8.68 19.43
CA SER A 45 0.54 8.33 20.55
C SER A 45 0.62 6.85 20.96
N ASN A 46 1.33 6.01 20.21
CA ASN A 46 1.47 4.60 20.57
C ASN A 46 2.13 4.42 21.96
N PRO A 47 1.72 3.42 22.76
CA PRO A 47 2.37 3.09 24.01
C PRO A 47 3.78 2.52 23.86
N VAL A 48 4.18 2.12 22.65
CA VAL A 48 5.56 1.75 22.32
C VAL A 48 6.46 2.99 22.39
N ASP A 49 7.59 2.88 23.09
CA ASP A 49 8.57 3.96 23.25
C ASP A 49 9.43 4.10 21.99
N TRP A 50 8.81 4.64 20.93
CA TRP A 50 9.43 4.83 19.64
C TRP A 50 10.48 5.94 19.64
N TYR A 51 11.60 5.68 18.99
CA TYR A 51 12.64 6.63 18.60
C TYR A 51 12.57 6.84 17.08
N PRO A 52 12.83 8.04 16.57
CA PRO A 52 13.22 8.18 15.17
C PRO A 52 14.61 7.56 14.96
N TRP A 53 14.98 7.30 13.73
CA TRP A 53 16.34 6.86 13.37
C TRP A 53 17.35 7.93 13.79
N SER A 54 18.07 7.68 14.85
CA SER A 54 18.93 8.68 15.48
C SER A 54 20.07 8.06 16.29
N ASP A 55 21.17 8.78 16.40
CA ASP A 55 22.29 8.38 17.26
C ASP A 55 21.89 8.17 18.72
N ALA A 56 20.89 8.90 19.21
CA ALA A 56 20.37 8.75 20.56
C ALA A 56 19.82 7.34 20.81
N ALA A 57 19.07 6.79 19.83
CA ALA A 57 18.53 5.44 19.89
C ALA A 57 19.68 4.39 19.95
N PHE A 58 20.65 4.50 19.05
CA PHE A 58 21.76 3.55 18.97
C PHE A 58 22.70 3.61 20.19
N LYS A 59 23.00 4.82 20.69
CA LYS A 59 23.79 5.01 21.93
C LYS A 59 23.06 4.40 23.13
N LYS A 60 21.73 4.57 23.22
CA LYS A 60 20.91 3.96 24.27
C LYS A 60 20.91 2.44 24.18
N ALA A 61 20.73 1.88 22.97
CA ALA A 61 20.77 0.44 22.74
C ALA A 61 22.12 -0.17 23.20
N LYS A 62 23.22 0.49 22.87
CA LYS A 62 24.55 0.08 23.31
C LYS A 62 24.73 0.18 24.82
N LYS A 63 24.27 1.28 25.44
CA LYS A 63 24.37 1.50 26.90
C LYS A 63 23.57 0.45 27.67
N GLU A 64 22.36 0.09 27.18
CA GLU A 64 21.49 -0.85 27.88
C GLU A 64 21.71 -2.32 27.45
N ASN A 65 22.63 -2.56 26.52
CA ASN A 65 22.87 -3.87 25.90
C ASN A 65 21.58 -4.51 25.36
N LYS A 66 20.76 -3.71 24.69
CA LYS A 66 19.52 -4.15 24.06
C LYS A 66 19.68 -4.17 22.54
N SER A 67 19.09 -5.15 21.89
CA SER A 67 18.92 -5.12 20.44
C SER A 67 17.89 -4.05 20.03
N ILE A 68 17.90 -3.69 18.77
CA ILE A 68 17.00 -2.69 18.19
C ILE A 68 15.87 -3.42 17.48
N PHE A 69 14.62 -3.02 17.74
CA PHE A 69 13.46 -3.34 16.94
C PHE A 69 13.23 -2.19 15.97
N LEU A 70 13.53 -2.39 14.71
CA LEU A 70 13.32 -1.42 13.64
C LEU A 70 12.04 -1.75 12.89
N SER A 71 11.12 -0.80 12.80
CA SER A 71 9.93 -0.87 11.97
C SER A 71 9.96 0.22 10.90
N ILE A 72 9.87 -0.18 9.63
CA ILE A 72 9.87 0.73 8.49
C ILE A 72 8.51 0.61 7.78
N GLY A 73 7.96 1.74 7.38
CA GLY A 73 6.72 1.85 6.64
C GLY A 73 6.56 3.24 6.04
N TYR A 74 5.34 3.63 5.74
CA TYR A 74 4.98 4.95 5.19
C TYR A 74 3.50 5.24 5.49
N SER A 75 3.07 6.50 5.34
CA SER A 75 1.79 6.99 5.87
C SER A 75 0.55 6.33 5.25
N THR A 76 0.58 5.97 3.98
CA THR A 76 -0.56 5.36 3.27
C THR A 76 -0.52 3.83 3.22
N CYS A 77 0.32 3.21 4.06
CA CYS A 77 0.53 1.77 4.08
C CYS A 77 -0.54 1.05 4.91
N HIS A 78 -1.57 0.50 4.29
CA HIS A 78 -2.65 -0.24 4.96
C HIS A 78 -2.14 -1.29 5.97
N TRP A 79 -1.27 -2.22 5.57
CA TRP A 79 -0.75 -3.24 6.50
C TRP A 79 0.11 -2.67 7.63
N CYS A 80 0.65 -1.44 7.47
CA CYS A 80 1.30 -0.72 8.58
C CYS A 80 0.27 -0.24 9.59
N HIS A 81 -0.90 0.25 9.14
CA HIS A 81 -2.03 0.63 10.01
C HIS A 81 -2.60 -0.59 10.72
N VAL A 82 -2.81 -1.70 10.02
CA VAL A 82 -3.26 -2.97 10.63
C VAL A 82 -2.29 -3.40 11.74
N MET A 83 -0.96 -3.37 11.49
CA MET A 83 0.02 -3.74 12.52
C MET A 83 0.07 -2.74 13.68
N GLU A 84 -0.20 -1.47 13.42
CA GLU A 84 -0.32 -0.44 14.45
C GLU A 84 -1.48 -0.76 15.40
N HIS A 85 -2.68 -0.90 14.85
CA HIS A 85 -3.90 -1.17 15.64
C HIS A 85 -3.85 -2.51 16.38
N GLU A 86 -3.39 -3.56 15.72
CA GLU A 86 -3.32 -4.88 16.36
C GLU A 86 -2.19 -5.00 17.39
N SER A 87 -1.05 -4.35 17.16
CA SER A 87 0.17 -4.61 17.93
C SER A 87 0.74 -3.39 18.63
N PHE A 88 0.94 -2.26 17.93
CA PHE A 88 1.69 -1.13 18.52
C PHE A 88 0.85 -0.27 19.45
N GLU A 89 -0.48 -0.31 19.35
CA GLU A 89 -1.43 0.31 20.28
C GLU A 89 -1.74 -0.60 21.49
N ASP A 90 -1.43 -1.90 21.40
CA ASP A 90 -1.68 -2.83 22.50
C ASP A 90 -0.66 -2.65 23.64
N SER A 91 -1.17 -2.43 24.83
CA SER A 91 -0.33 -2.16 26.02
C SER A 91 0.55 -3.36 26.42
N THR A 92 0.11 -4.60 26.16
CA THR A 92 0.87 -5.82 26.48
C THR A 92 2.05 -5.96 25.52
N VAL A 93 1.80 -5.81 24.21
CA VAL A 93 2.85 -5.82 23.18
C VAL A 93 3.85 -4.69 23.44
N ALA A 94 3.36 -3.47 23.69
CA ALA A 94 4.20 -2.31 23.98
C ALA A 94 5.09 -2.53 25.22
N SER A 95 4.55 -3.10 26.31
CA SER A 95 5.32 -3.44 27.48
C SER A 95 6.45 -4.44 27.18
N LEU A 96 6.17 -5.47 26.41
CA LEU A 96 7.17 -6.45 25.96
C LEU A 96 8.24 -5.80 25.07
N MET A 97 7.84 -4.97 24.10
CA MET A 97 8.76 -4.25 23.22
C MET A 97 9.68 -3.32 24.01
N ASN A 98 9.12 -2.46 24.85
CA ASN A 98 9.87 -1.47 25.64
C ASN A 98 10.86 -2.11 26.63
N SER A 99 10.49 -3.27 27.17
CA SER A 99 11.36 -4.00 28.11
C SER A 99 12.56 -4.65 27.44
N ASN A 100 12.39 -5.13 26.20
CA ASN A 100 13.38 -5.99 25.54
C ASN A 100 14.19 -5.30 24.45
N PHE A 101 13.68 -4.22 23.85
CA PHE A 101 14.31 -3.54 22.72
C PHE A 101 14.44 -2.03 22.92
N ILE A 102 15.26 -1.41 22.11
CA ILE A 102 15.11 0.00 21.75
C ILE A 102 14.35 0.03 20.43
N ASN A 103 13.15 0.63 20.44
CA ASN A 103 12.23 0.60 19.32
C ASN A 103 12.48 1.81 18.42
N VAL A 104 12.77 1.57 17.14
CA VAL A 104 13.05 2.60 16.15
C VAL A 104 12.01 2.54 15.04
N LYS A 105 11.45 3.68 14.69
CA LYS A 105 10.49 3.83 13.60
C LYS A 105 11.13 4.65 12.48
N VAL A 106 10.93 4.22 11.23
CA VAL A 106 11.47 4.90 10.04
C VAL A 106 10.36 5.06 9.00
N ASP A 107 10.26 6.27 8.48
CA ASP A 107 9.51 6.57 7.27
C ASP A 107 10.41 6.31 6.06
N ARG A 108 9.98 5.37 5.20
CA ARG A 108 10.74 5.04 4.00
C ARG A 108 10.79 6.19 2.97
N GLU A 109 9.82 7.09 3.01
CA GLU A 109 9.75 8.22 2.10
C GLU A 109 10.74 9.31 2.47
N GLU A 110 11.04 9.46 3.78
CA GLU A 110 12.10 10.36 4.25
C GLU A 110 13.50 9.71 4.22
N MET A 111 13.58 8.37 4.41
CA MET A 111 14.85 7.64 4.51
C MET A 111 14.88 6.41 3.58
N PRO A 112 14.78 6.62 2.24
CA PRO A 112 14.71 5.52 1.27
C PRO A 112 15.99 4.67 1.25
N GLU A 113 17.15 5.21 1.61
CA GLU A 113 18.42 4.47 1.70
C GLU A 113 18.40 3.45 2.84
N VAL A 114 17.76 3.77 3.97
CA VAL A 114 17.58 2.84 5.09
C VAL A 114 16.61 1.74 4.70
N ASP A 115 15.47 2.12 4.10
CA ASP A 115 14.48 1.18 3.59
C ASP A 115 15.09 0.21 2.59
N HIS A 116 15.76 0.70 1.56
CA HIS A 116 16.37 -0.12 0.51
C HIS A 116 17.38 -1.14 1.07
N LEU A 117 18.24 -0.70 2.00
CA LEU A 117 19.23 -1.58 2.64
C LEU A 117 18.54 -2.73 3.39
N TYR A 118 17.60 -2.41 4.28
CA TYR A 118 16.96 -3.43 5.10
C TYR A 118 15.89 -4.24 4.37
N MET A 119 15.31 -3.70 3.30
CA MET A 119 14.49 -4.47 2.36
C MET A 119 15.32 -5.56 1.68
N SER A 120 16.53 -5.23 1.22
CA SER A 120 17.46 -6.21 0.65
C SER A 120 17.83 -7.31 1.66
N VAL A 121 18.02 -6.95 2.93
CA VAL A 121 18.21 -7.91 4.03
C VAL A 121 17.00 -8.83 4.19
N CYS A 122 15.80 -8.26 4.21
CA CYS A 122 14.58 -9.04 4.35
C CYS A 122 14.41 -10.04 3.19
N GLN A 123 14.61 -9.58 1.97
CA GLN A 123 14.55 -10.43 0.78
C GLN A 123 15.60 -11.56 0.82
N ALA A 124 16.83 -11.25 1.27
CA ALA A 124 17.89 -12.24 1.43
C ALA A 124 17.54 -13.33 2.45
N MET A 125 16.91 -12.93 3.57
CA MET A 125 16.60 -13.85 4.67
C MET A 125 15.32 -14.66 4.45
N THR A 126 14.30 -14.06 3.79
CA THR A 126 12.95 -14.62 3.72
C THR A 126 12.50 -14.98 2.30
N GLY A 127 13.24 -14.57 1.27
CA GLY A 127 12.87 -14.71 -0.13
C GLY A 127 11.79 -13.71 -0.59
N ARG A 128 11.32 -12.82 0.28
CA ARG A 128 10.28 -11.82 -0.01
C ARG A 128 10.52 -10.54 0.77
N GLY A 129 9.88 -9.46 0.35
CA GLY A 129 9.88 -8.17 1.03
C GLY A 129 8.51 -7.51 0.97
N GLY A 130 8.34 -6.42 1.70
CA GLY A 130 7.11 -5.64 1.76
C GLY A 130 7.07 -4.79 3.02
N TRP A 131 6.05 -3.97 3.12
CA TRP A 131 5.78 -3.14 4.30
C TRP A 131 4.50 -3.60 4.98
N PRO A 132 4.45 -3.47 6.34
CA PRO A 132 5.52 -2.99 7.23
C PRO A 132 6.75 -3.89 7.17
N LEU A 133 7.95 -3.30 7.24
CA LEU A 133 9.20 -4.05 7.29
C LEU A 133 9.71 -4.08 8.74
N THR A 134 9.94 -5.28 9.27
CA THR A 134 10.39 -5.53 10.64
C THR A 134 11.80 -6.09 10.63
N ILE A 135 12.74 -5.42 11.29
CA ILE A 135 14.15 -5.83 11.40
C ILE A 135 14.57 -5.84 12.86
N ILE A 136 15.24 -6.91 13.28
CA ILE A 136 15.93 -6.90 14.58
C ILE A 136 17.43 -6.89 14.30
N MET A 137 18.12 -5.93 14.95
CA MET A 137 19.54 -5.69 14.71
C MET A 137 20.31 -5.36 15.98
N THR A 138 21.61 -5.45 15.90
CA THR A 138 22.51 -5.03 16.98
C THR A 138 22.55 -3.50 17.12
N PRO A 139 23.08 -2.96 18.24
CA PRO A 139 23.33 -1.51 18.37
C PRO A 139 24.24 -0.93 17.29
N GLU A 140 25.05 -1.76 16.64
CA GLU A 140 25.94 -1.42 15.51
C GLU A 140 25.21 -1.52 14.14
N LYS A 141 23.87 -1.61 14.15
CA LYS A 141 23.01 -1.65 12.94
C LYS A 141 23.16 -2.93 12.11
N LYS A 142 23.68 -4.03 12.71
CA LYS A 142 23.84 -5.32 12.02
C LYS A 142 22.60 -6.19 12.21
N PRO A 143 21.85 -6.50 11.13
CA PRO A 143 20.60 -7.24 11.22
C PRO A 143 20.85 -8.73 11.48
N PHE A 144 19.98 -9.38 12.28
CA PHE A 144 20.00 -10.82 12.51
C PHE A 144 18.63 -11.48 12.40
N PHE A 145 17.57 -10.69 12.29
CA PHE A 145 16.21 -11.16 11.99
C PHE A 145 15.51 -10.16 11.08
N ALA A 146 14.70 -10.66 10.14
CA ALA A 146 13.87 -9.85 9.28
C ALA A 146 12.52 -10.52 9.02
N GLY A 147 11.52 -9.71 8.77
CA GLY A 147 10.19 -10.10 8.33
C GLY A 147 9.38 -8.89 7.92
N THR A 148 8.14 -9.12 7.55
CA THR A 148 7.21 -8.04 7.19
C THR A 148 6.17 -7.84 8.31
N TYR A 149 4.92 -8.07 8.03
CA TYR A 149 3.83 -7.97 8.97
C TYR A 149 3.81 -9.14 9.97
N PHE A 150 3.56 -8.82 11.25
CA PHE A 150 3.31 -9.78 12.33
C PHE A 150 2.05 -9.39 13.10
N PRO A 151 1.02 -10.24 13.16
CA PRO A 151 -0.17 -9.98 13.96
C PRO A 151 0.15 -9.97 15.46
N LYS A 152 -0.75 -9.46 16.29
CA LYS A 152 -0.62 -9.55 17.75
C LYS A 152 -0.50 -10.99 18.23
N GLU A 153 -1.42 -11.84 17.79
CA GLU A 153 -1.43 -13.28 18.08
C GLU A 153 -1.11 -14.08 16.81
N GLY A 154 -0.49 -15.25 16.97
CA GLY A 154 -0.11 -16.07 15.82
C GLY A 154 -1.30 -16.56 15.00
N ARG A 155 -1.16 -16.52 13.67
CA ARG A 155 -2.16 -17.03 12.70
C ARG A 155 -1.53 -18.12 11.83
N GLY A 156 -2.02 -19.35 11.98
CA GLY A 156 -1.51 -20.51 11.24
C GLY A 156 -0.01 -20.75 11.51
N LYS A 157 0.83 -20.55 10.49
CA LYS A 157 2.31 -20.70 10.61
C LYS A 157 3.04 -19.40 10.94
N THR A 158 2.36 -18.27 10.92
CA THR A 158 2.95 -16.97 11.20
C THR A 158 2.91 -16.71 12.70
N PRO A 159 4.06 -16.52 13.39
CA PRO A 159 4.06 -16.18 14.80
C PRO A 159 3.47 -14.79 15.02
N GLY A 160 2.80 -14.59 16.14
CA GLY A 160 2.37 -13.27 16.58
C GLY A 160 3.45 -12.53 17.36
N MET A 161 3.27 -11.22 17.57
CA MET A 161 4.19 -10.39 18.34
C MET A 161 4.36 -10.89 19.76
N LEU A 162 3.31 -11.42 20.39
CA LEU A 162 3.36 -11.97 21.76
C LEU A 162 4.30 -13.19 21.89
N GLN A 163 4.51 -13.95 20.82
CA GLN A 163 5.45 -15.08 20.77
C GLN A 163 6.83 -14.66 20.25
N LEU A 164 6.85 -13.78 19.26
CA LEU A 164 8.05 -13.35 18.56
C LEU A 164 8.99 -12.55 19.48
N ILE A 165 8.46 -11.57 20.21
CA ILE A 165 9.24 -10.68 21.07
C ILE A 165 10.03 -11.46 22.15
N PRO A 166 9.40 -12.35 22.96
CA PRO A 166 10.13 -13.13 23.95
C PRO A 166 11.17 -14.06 23.33
N SER A 167 10.88 -14.64 22.17
CA SER A 167 11.81 -15.53 21.45
C SER A 167 13.06 -14.77 21.01
N LEU A 168 12.91 -13.60 20.41
CA LEU A 168 14.02 -12.75 19.98
C LEU A 168 14.83 -12.20 21.14
N ALA A 169 14.15 -11.79 22.23
CA ALA A 169 14.81 -11.36 23.45
C ALA A 169 15.64 -12.47 24.09
N ASN A 170 15.13 -13.70 24.11
CA ASN A 170 15.87 -14.86 24.57
C ASN A 170 17.08 -15.17 23.69
N ALA A 171 16.91 -15.09 22.36
CA ALA A 171 18.01 -15.27 21.41
C ALA A 171 19.12 -14.23 21.66
N TRP A 172 18.74 -12.95 21.84
CA TRP A 172 19.70 -11.88 22.14
C TRP A 172 20.51 -12.15 23.42
N LYS A 173 19.87 -12.65 24.46
CA LYS A 173 20.53 -12.94 25.77
C LYS A 173 21.39 -14.19 25.72
N ASN A 174 20.96 -15.26 25.05
CA ASN A 174 21.49 -16.60 25.25
C ASN A 174 22.15 -17.22 23.99
N LYS A 175 21.99 -16.60 22.80
CA LYS A 175 22.42 -17.20 21.51
C LYS A 175 23.31 -16.28 20.68
N GLN A 176 24.21 -15.55 21.34
CA GLN A 176 25.09 -14.56 20.70
C GLN A 176 25.96 -15.13 19.58
N SER A 177 26.41 -16.40 19.69
CA SER A 177 27.17 -17.07 18.63
C SER A 177 26.33 -17.33 17.38
N GLU A 178 25.07 -17.74 17.55
CA GLU A 178 24.13 -17.95 16.42
C GLU A 178 23.82 -16.61 15.72
N ILE A 179 23.60 -15.54 16.53
CA ILE A 179 23.38 -14.18 16.01
C ILE A 179 24.58 -13.72 15.18
N LYS A 180 25.80 -13.87 15.69
CA LYS A 180 27.02 -13.49 14.98
C LYS A 180 27.17 -14.25 13.65
N ASN A 181 26.87 -15.55 13.64
CA ASN A 181 26.89 -16.36 12.41
C ASN A 181 25.84 -15.88 11.40
N SER A 182 24.64 -15.53 11.85
CA SER A 182 23.58 -14.97 10.98
C SER A 182 24.02 -13.63 10.37
N ILE A 183 24.58 -12.73 11.18
CA ILE A 183 25.10 -11.44 10.71
C ILE A 183 26.17 -11.65 9.63
N ASN A 184 27.15 -12.50 9.88
CA ASN A 184 28.24 -12.76 8.91
C ASN A 184 27.69 -13.27 7.56
N LYS A 185 26.68 -14.14 7.58
CA LYS A 185 26.04 -14.64 6.35
C LYS A 185 25.36 -13.52 5.58
N ILE A 186 24.62 -12.64 6.29
CA ILE A 186 23.91 -11.51 5.69
C ILE A 186 24.91 -10.51 5.11
N GLU A 187 25.95 -10.14 5.87
CA GLU A 187 26.99 -9.21 5.39
C GLU A 187 27.69 -9.74 4.13
N ASN A 188 28.08 -11.02 4.12
CA ASN A 188 28.69 -11.64 2.94
C ASN A 188 27.76 -11.62 1.72
N TYR A 189 26.46 -11.92 1.91
CA TYR A 189 25.49 -11.84 0.84
C TYR A 189 25.32 -10.41 0.32
N LEU A 190 25.21 -9.43 1.21
CA LEU A 190 25.09 -8.01 0.82
C LEU A 190 26.34 -7.52 0.06
N ILE A 191 27.54 -7.96 0.47
CA ILE A 191 28.77 -7.67 -0.27
C ILE A 191 28.71 -8.30 -1.66
N GLU A 192 28.29 -9.56 -1.76
CA GLU A 192 28.21 -10.28 -3.04
C GLU A 192 27.26 -9.60 -4.03
N ILE A 193 26.03 -9.26 -3.61
CA ILE A 193 25.04 -8.62 -4.50
C ILE A 193 25.42 -7.18 -4.88
N ASN A 194 26.17 -6.48 -4.01
CA ASN A 194 26.63 -5.11 -4.28
C ASN A 194 28.00 -5.06 -5.00
N THR A 195 28.68 -6.20 -5.12
CA THR A 195 29.94 -6.27 -5.85
C THR A 195 29.66 -6.47 -7.33
N THR A 196 29.47 -5.37 -8.06
CA THR A 196 29.32 -5.40 -9.51
C THR A 196 30.68 -5.68 -10.17
N LYS A 197 30.79 -6.82 -10.86
CA LYS A 197 31.92 -7.04 -11.79
C LYS A 197 31.56 -6.37 -13.11
N PRO A 198 32.46 -5.54 -13.70
CA PRO A 198 32.20 -4.95 -14.99
C PRO A 198 31.91 -6.04 -16.02
N GLY A 199 30.80 -5.95 -16.73
CA GLY A 199 30.49 -6.84 -17.84
C GLY A 199 31.48 -6.61 -18.97
N LYS A 200 31.89 -7.69 -19.63
CA LYS A 200 32.91 -7.60 -20.69
C LYS A 200 32.35 -7.13 -22.04
N ASN A 201 31.07 -7.35 -22.33
CA ASN A 201 30.45 -7.05 -23.62
C ASN A 201 29.01 -6.55 -23.48
N TRP A 202 28.77 -5.34 -23.86
CA TRP A 202 27.41 -4.81 -24.10
C TRP A 202 27.03 -5.17 -25.54
N ASN A 203 25.93 -5.92 -25.72
CA ASN A 203 25.39 -6.22 -27.05
C ASN A 203 23.85 -6.31 -27.00
N GLU A 204 23.22 -6.32 -28.16
CA GLU A 204 21.77 -6.36 -28.32
C GLU A 204 21.10 -7.61 -27.71
N ASN A 205 21.86 -8.68 -27.46
CA ASN A 205 21.29 -9.90 -26.88
C ASN A 205 20.72 -9.68 -25.48
N ILE A 206 21.20 -8.67 -24.73
CA ILE A 206 20.64 -8.32 -23.43
C ILE A 206 19.17 -7.93 -23.58
N ILE A 207 18.83 -7.08 -24.55
CA ILE A 207 17.47 -6.64 -24.81
C ILE A 207 16.60 -7.81 -25.30
N LYS A 208 17.14 -8.67 -26.18
CA LYS A 208 16.43 -9.86 -26.66
C LYS A 208 16.16 -10.87 -25.55
N THR A 209 17.13 -11.05 -24.63
CA THR A 209 16.96 -11.88 -23.44
C THR A 209 15.86 -11.32 -22.54
N ALA A 210 15.86 -10.02 -22.26
CA ALA A 210 14.80 -9.37 -21.48
C ALA A 210 13.41 -9.58 -22.12
N PHE A 211 13.29 -9.43 -23.45
CA PHE A 211 12.04 -9.71 -24.17
C PHE A 211 11.60 -11.18 -24.00
N SER A 212 12.53 -12.12 -24.13
CA SER A 212 12.26 -13.55 -23.91
C SER A 212 11.75 -13.83 -22.49
N ASP A 213 12.39 -13.23 -21.48
CA ASP A 213 11.97 -13.38 -20.07
C ASP A 213 10.59 -12.81 -19.81
N PHE A 214 10.25 -11.66 -20.39
CA PHE A 214 8.90 -11.11 -20.32
C PHE A 214 7.89 -12.01 -21.03
N SER A 215 8.20 -12.51 -22.23
CA SER A 215 7.31 -13.42 -22.97
C SER A 215 7.00 -14.70 -22.20
N ASN A 216 7.99 -15.26 -21.50
CA ASN A 216 7.82 -16.48 -20.69
C ASN A 216 6.97 -16.27 -19.44
N ARG A 217 6.88 -15.04 -18.92
CA ARG A 217 6.10 -14.69 -17.71
C ARG A 217 4.79 -13.99 -18.03
N PHE A 218 4.52 -13.70 -19.30
CA PHE A 218 3.35 -12.96 -19.73
C PHE A 218 2.06 -13.75 -19.48
N ASP A 219 1.07 -13.08 -18.94
CA ASP A 219 -0.29 -13.61 -18.77
C ASP A 219 -1.12 -13.31 -20.03
N SER A 220 -1.29 -14.33 -20.90
CA SER A 220 -2.01 -14.17 -22.17
C SER A 220 -3.50 -13.88 -22.02
N ASP A 221 -4.12 -14.19 -20.86
CA ASP A 221 -5.55 -14.02 -20.64
C ASP A 221 -5.90 -12.62 -20.12
N PHE A 222 -5.05 -12.11 -19.20
CA PHE A 222 -5.31 -10.86 -18.47
C PHE A 222 -4.21 -9.81 -18.64
N GLY A 223 -3.13 -10.12 -19.35
CA GLY A 223 -1.98 -9.22 -19.46
C GLY A 223 -1.16 -9.17 -18.15
N GLY A 224 -0.10 -8.36 -18.20
CA GLY A 224 0.87 -8.27 -17.11
C GLY A 224 1.81 -9.48 -16.99
N PHE A 225 2.66 -9.48 -15.98
CA PHE A 225 3.73 -10.46 -15.84
C PHE A 225 3.64 -11.18 -14.49
N GLY A 226 3.61 -12.51 -14.53
CA GLY A 226 3.47 -13.35 -13.34
C GLY A 226 2.01 -13.57 -12.93
N ARG A 227 1.84 -13.95 -11.64
CA ARG A 227 0.54 -14.24 -11.02
C ARG A 227 0.20 -13.16 -9.97
N ALA A 228 -0.83 -13.40 -9.17
CA ALA A 228 -1.21 -12.53 -8.05
C ALA A 228 -0.17 -12.54 -6.90
N PRO A 229 0.04 -11.42 -6.19
CA PRO A 229 -0.45 -10.08 -6.52
C PRO A 229 0.21 -9.53 -7.79
N LYS A 230 -0.51 -8.68 -8.53
CA LYS A 230 -0.10 -8.20 -9.84
C LYS A 230 0.12 -6.70 -9.85
N PHE A 231 1.37 -6.28 -10.11
CA PHE A 231 1.75 -4.88 -10.24
C PHE A 231 1.69 -4.42 -11.69
N PRO A 232 1.27 -3.16 -11.98
CA PRO A 232 1.27 -2.60 -13.33
C PRO A 232 2.61 -2.67 -14.05
N SER A 233 3.72 -2.52 -13.31
CA SER A 233 5.10 -2.57 -13.83
C SER A 233 5.30 -1.78 -15.13
N PRO A 234 4.96 -0.49 -15.18
CA PRO A 234 4.90 0.30 -16.42
C PRO A 234 6.25 0.41 -17.14
N HIS A 235 7.36 0.34 -16.41
CA HIS A 235 8.71 0.28 -17.00
C HIS A 235 8.92 -0.92 -17.93
N ASN A 236 8.30 -2.07 -17.63
CA ASN A 236 8.31 -3.25 -18.51
C ASN A 236 7.52 -2.97 -19.80
N LEU A 237 6.36 -2.32 -19.66
CA LEU A 237 5.52 -1.96 -20.80
C LEU A 237 6.22 -0.96 -21.72
N ILE A 238 6.86 0.06 -21.15
CA ILE A 238 7.66 1.05 -21.89
C ILE A 238 8.81 0.37 -22.64
N LEU A 239 9.53 -0.56 -22.01
CA LEU A 239 10.57 -1.33 -22.67
C LEU A 239 10.00 -2.12 -23.86
N LEU A 240 8.89 -2.83 -23.69
CA LEU A 240 8.25 -3.62 -24.74
C LEU A 240 7.70 -2.76 -25.90
N LEU A 241 7.16 -1.57 -25.62
CA LEU A 241 6.76 -0.60 -26.64
C LEU A 241 7.95 -0.20 -27.51
N ARG A 242 9.05 0.17 -26.88
CA ARG A 242 10.28 0.56 -27.59
C ARG A 242 10.90 -0.62 -28.33
N TYR A 243 10.89 -1.83 -27.74
CA TYR A 243 11.30 -3.08 -28.40
C TYR A 243 10.46 -3.34 -29.65
N SER A 244 9.14 -3.25 -29.54
CA SER A 244 8.22 -3.47 -30.68
C SER A 244 8.52 -2.52 -31.84
N LYS A 245 8.85 -1.26 -31.55
CA LYS A 245 9.18 -0.26 -32.55
C LYS A 245 10.53 -0.50 -33.20
N ILE A 246 11.56 -0.86 -32.42
CA ILE A 246 12.91 -1.07 -32.94
C ILE A 246 13.00 -2.34 -33.79
N TYR A 247 12.37 -3.42 -33.35
CA TYR A 247 12.45 -4.73 -33.99
C TYR A 247 11.22 -5.07 -34.88
N ASN A 248 10.27 -4.15 -34.98
CA ASN A 248 8.98 -4.37 -35.62
C ASN A 248 8.23 -5.63 -35.13
N ASP A 249 8.33 -5.86 -33.80
CA ASP A 249 7.80 -7.07 -33.15
C ASP A 249 6.34 -6.83 -32.69
N GLN A 250 5.42 -7.49 -33.37
CA GLN A 250 3.99 -7.39 -33.06
C GLN A 250 3.58 -8.11 -31.77
N ASN A 251 4.34 -9.12 -31.33
CA ASN A 251 4.04 -9.84 -30.08
C ASN A 251 4.35 -8.96 -28.87
N ALA A 252 5.45 -8.21 -28.91
CA ALA A 252 5.77 -7.22 -27.87
C ALA A 252 4.67 -6.17 -27.75
N LEU A 253 4.20 -5.62 -28.88
CA LEU A 253 3.10 -4.66 -28.88
C LEU A 253 1.80 -5.27 -28.35
N LYS A 254 1.45 -6.49 -28.78
CA LYS A 254 0.25 -7.19 -28.32
C LYS A 254 0.26 -7.44 -26.81
N MET A 255 1.41 -7.81 -26.23
CA MET A 255 1.54 -7.99 -24.78
C MET A 255 1.21 -6.68 -24.04
N VAL A 256 1.68 -5.54 -24.52
CA VAL A 256 1.38 -4.24 -23.94
C VAL A 256 -0.11 -3.90 -24.08
N GLU A 257 -0.67 -4.03 -25.27
CA GLU A 257 -2.09 -3.71 -25.53
C GLU A 257 -3.02 -4.55 -24.63
N ILE A 258 -2.79 -5.87 -24.55
CA ILE A 258 -3.59 -6.73 -23.67
C ILE A 258 -3.48 -6.28 -22.20
N THR A 259 -2.28 -5.89 -21.75
CA THR A 259 -2.07 -5.46 -20.37
C THR A 259 -2.80 -4.15 -20.08
N LEU A 260 -2.59 -3.12 -20.90
CA LEU A 260 -3.21 -1.80 -20.74
C LEU A 260 -4.74 -1.89 -20.82
N ASP A 261 -5.27 -2.65 -21.77
CA ASP A 261 -6.71 -2.82 -21.94
C ASP A 261 -7.34 -3.51 -20.72
N ASN A 262 -6.75 -4.60 -20.20
CA ASN A 262 -7.29 -5.28 -19.02
C ASN A 262 -7.13 -4.47 -17.73
N MET A 263 -6.05 -3.71 -17.57
CA MET A 263 -5.89 -2.78 -16.44
C MET A 263 -6.99 -1.70 -16.46
N ARG A 264 -7.29 -1.10 -17.62
CA ARG A 264 -8.34 -0.06 -17.76
C ARG A 264 -9.74 -0.61 -17.52
N LEU A 265 -10.00 -1.88 -17.82
CA LEU A 265 -11.31 -2.52 -17.58
C LEU A 265 -11.47 -2.97 -16.12
N GLY A 266 -10.39 -3.30 -15.43
CA GLY A 266 -10.42 -3.85 -14.07
C GLY A 266 -10.71 -2.80 -13.01
N GLY A 267 -10.98 -3.26 -11.78
CA GLY A 267 -11.14 -2.39 -10.61
C GLY A 267 -9.84 -1.73 -10.13
N ILE A 268 -8.67 -2.13 -10.71
CA ILE A 268 -7.40 -1.43 -10.46
C ILE A 268 -7.42 0.01 -10.99
N PHE A 269 -8.26 0.33 -11.96
CA PHE A 269 -8.56 1.69 -12.38
C PHE A 269 -9.80 2.20 -11.64
N ASP A 270 -9.69 3.35 -11.02
CA ASP A 270 -10.85 4.02 -10.42
C ASP A 270 -11.71 4.64 -11.53
N HIS A 271 -12.84 3.98 -11.83
CA HIS A 271 -13.74 4.38 -12.90
C HIS A 271 -14.57 5.64 -12.57
N ILE A 272 -14.55 6.12 -11.34
CA ILE A 272 -15.30 7.29 -10.87
C ILE A 272 -14.36 8.46 -10.59
N GLY A 273 -13.35 8.24 -9.72
CA GLY A 273 -12.38 9.26 -9.33
C GLY A 273 -11.19 9.37 -10.27
N LEU A 274 -11.02 8.43 -11.20
CA LEU A 274 -9.88 8.30 -12.12
C LEU A 274 -8.57 7.90 -11.43
N GLY A 275 -7.53 7.65 -12.22
CA GLY A 275 -6.24 7.18 -11.71
C GLY A 275 -6.21 5.68 -11.41
N PHE A 276 -5.02 5.16 -11.17
CA PHE A 276 -4.77 3.74 -10.92
C PHE A 276 -4.42 3.48 -9.45
N HIS A 277 -4.99 2.44 -8.88
CA HIS A 277 -4.54 1.87 -7.63
C HIS A 277 -3.19 1.17 -7.81
N ARG A 278 -2.48 0.96 -6.72
CA ARG A 278 -1.07 0.54 -6.72
C ARG A 278 -0.84 -0.84 -7.33
N TYR A 279 -1.64 -1.84 -6.94
CA TYR A 279 -1.55 -3.20 -7.48
C TYR A 279 -2.89 -3.92 -7.34
N SER A 280 -3.04 -5.03 -8.07
CA SER A 280 -4.16 -5.94 -7.91
C SER A 280 -3.76 -7.13 -7.04
N THR A 281 -4.60 -7.47 -6.07
CA THR A 281 -4.42 -8.64 -5.22
C THR A 281 -4.76 -9.93 -5.95
N ASP A 282 -5.48 -9.83 -7.08
CA ASP A 282 -5.85 -10.94 -7.95
C ASP A 282 -5.17 -10.91 -9.33
N ARG A 283 -5.30 -12.00 -10.09
CA ARG A 283 -4.73 -12.15 -11.43
C ARG A 283 -5.41 -11.27 -12.49
N ARG A 284 -6.66 -10.84 -12.26
CA ARG A 284 -7.56 -10.26 -13.29
C ARG A 284 -7.59 -8.75 -13.29
N TRP A 285 -6.81 -8.08 -12.45
CA TRP A 285 -6.84 -6.64 -12.24
C TRP A 285 -8.15 -6.12 -11.59
N PHE A 286 -8.88 -7.02 -10.93
CA PHE A 286 -10.22 -6.71 -10.41
C PHE A 286 -10.18 -6.14 -9.00
N LEU A 287 -9.57 -6.85 -8.03
CA LEU A 287 -9.51 -6.44 -6.63
C LEU A 287 -8.22 -5.66 -6.38
N PRO A 288 -8.27 -4.32 -6.27
CA PRO A 288 -7.08 -3.54 -6.00
C PRO A 288 -6.73 -3.54 -4.51
N HIS A 289 -5.44 -3.28 -4.23
CA HIS A 289 -5.05 -2.57 -3.02
C HIS A 289 -5.27 -1.09 -3.29
N PHE A 290 -6.15 -0.45 -2.52
CA PHE A 290 -6.78 0.83 -2.88
C PHE A 290 -5.88 2.06 -2.79
N GLU A 291 -4.64 1.94 -2.35
CA GLU A 291 -3.64 3.00 -2.36
C GLU A 291 -3.37 3.51 -3.79
N LYS A 292 -3.20 4.83 -3.96
CA LYS A 292 -2.79 5.43 -5.23
C LYS A 292 -1.49 6.19 -5.05
N MET A 293 -0.43 5.75 -5.75
CA MET A 293 0.90 6.34 -5.66
C MET A 293 1.16 7.29 -6.82
N LEU A 294 1.73 8.45 -6.56
CA LEU A 294 2.08 9.43 -7.60
C LEU A 294 3.03 8.84 -8.65
N TYR A 295 4.03 8.05 -8.22
CA TYR A 295 4.97 7.43 -9.16
C TYR A 295 4.31 6.40 -10.08
N ASP A 296 3.27 5.69 -9.61
CA ASP A 296 2.49 4.79 -10.45
C ASP A 296 1.69 5.58 -11.49
N GLN A 297 1.01 6.65 -11.09
CA GLN A 297 0.30 7.53 -12.02
C GLN A 297 1.24 8.05 -13.11
N ALA A 298 2.39 8.59 -12.73
CA ALA A 298 3.36 9.15 -13.67
C ALA A 298 3.86 8.11 -14.68
N MET A 299 4.28 6.94 -14.20
CA MET A 299 4.84 5.91 -15.06
C MET A 299 3.78 5.20 -15.91
N ILE A 300 2.57 4.99 -15.38
CA ILE A 300 1.46 4.41 -16.13
C ILE A 300 1.01 5.38 -17.24
N ALA A 301 0.87 6.68 -16.95
CA ALA A 301 0.56 7.69 -17.96
C ALA A 301 1.58 7.70 -19.11
N MET A 302 2.88 7.57 -18.80
CA MET A 302 3.93 7.44 -19.83
C MET A 302 3.72 6.19 -20.70
N ALA A 303 3.37 5.04 -20.10
CA ALA A 303 3.13 3.82 -20.87
C ALA A 303 1.91 3.96 -21.81
N TYR A 304 0.81 4.55 -21.34
CA TYR A 304 -0.36 4.84 -22.18
C TYR A 304 -0.05 5.84 -23.29
N LEU A 305 0.71 6.90 -22.99
CA LEU A 305 1.11 7.89 -23.98
C LEU A 305 2.02 7.28 -25.06
N GLU A 306 3.02 6.48 -24.71
CA GLU A 306 3.88 5.80 -25.67
C GLU A 306 3.07 4.76 -26.51
N ALA A 307 2.11 4.05 -25.88
CA ALA A 307 1.20 3.16 -26.60
C ALA A 307 0.35 3.92 -27.63
N TYR A 308 -0.19 5.10 -27.27
CA TYR A 308 -0.88 5.98 -28.22
C TYR A 308 0.04 6.43 -29.37
N GLN A 309 1.26 6.84 -29.06
CA GLN A 309 2.22 7.31 -30.07
C GLN A 309 2.54 6.23 -31.12
N ILE A 310 2.60 4.96 -30.71
CA ILE A 310 2.88 3.82 -31.59
C ILE A 310 1.63 3.38 -32.35
N THR A 311 0.50 3.22 -31.65
CA THR A 311 -0.71 2.59 -32.21
C THR A 311 -1.69 3.57 -32.82
N LYS A 312 -1.65 4.85 -32.45
CA LYS A 312 -2.63 5.91 -32.77
C LYS A 312 -4.06 5.62 -32.29
N LYS A 313 -4.23 4.65 -31.36
CA LYS A 313 -5.53 4.33 -30.78
C LYS A 313 -5.91 5.36 -29.71
N GLN A 314 -6.97 6.14 -29.95
CA GLN A 314 -7.39 7.26 -29.08
C GLN A 314 -7.71 6.82 -27.65
N LYS A 315 -8.16 5.59 -27.44
CA LYS A 315 -8.40 5.04 -26.11
C LYS A 315 -7.19 5.19 -25.18
N TYR A 316 -5.96 5.07 -25.68
CA TYR A 316 -4.76 5.20 -24.85
C TYR A 316 -4.45 6.67 -24.53
N ALA A 317 -4.70 7.60 -25.44
CA ALA A 317 -4.59 9.03 -25.17
C ALA A 317 -5.56 9.46 -24.04
N ARG A 318 -6.84 9.01 -24.16
CA ARG A 318 -7.87 9.30 -23.15
C ARG A 318 -7.45 8.84 -21.76
N VAL A 319 -6.95 7.60 -21.60
CA VAL A 319 -6.53 7.11 -20.27
C VAL A 319 -5.37 7.94 -19.71
N ALA A 320 -4.42 8.38 -20.54
CA ALA A 320 -3.37 9.29 -20.07
C ALA A 320 -3.94 10.63 -19.60
N GLU A 321 -4.92 11.19 -20.32
CA GLU A 321 -5.63 12.43 -19.92
C GLU A 321 -6.43 12.23 -18.63
N GLU A 322 -7.10 11.09 -18.45
CA GLU A 322 -7.81 10.72 -17.22
C GLU A 322 -6.86 10.67 -16.01
N ILE A 323 -5.67 10.07 -16.18
CA ILE A 323 -4.64 10.04 -15.12
C ILE A 323 -4.18 11.47 -14.79
N PHE A 324 -3.90 12.31 -15.80
CA PHE A 324 -3.49 13.69 -15.54
C PHE A 324 -4.59 14.51 -14.87
N THR A 325 -5.84 14.28 -15.23
CA THR A 325 -7.00 14.93 -14.60
C THR A 325 -7.03 14.60 -13.11
N TYR A 326 -6.88 13.33 -12.74
CA TYR A 326 -6.80 12.90 -11.35
C TYR A 326 -5.63 13.56 -10.61
N VAL A 327 -4.41 13.49 -11.17
CA VAL A 327 -3.22 14.04 -10.52
C VAL A 327 -3.33 15.54 -10.30
N LEU A 328 -3.83 16.28 -11.29
CA LEU A 328 -3.96 17.73 -11.19
C LEU A 328 -5.10 18.16 -10.25
N ARG A 329 -6.15 17.37 -10.12
CA ARG A 329 -7.29 17.66 -9.25
C ARG A 329 -7.02 17.29 -7.80
N ASP A 330 -6.49 16.06 -7.55
CA ASP A 330 -6.47 15.44 -6.22
C ASP A 330 -5.05 15.35 -5.63
N MET A 331 -4.02 15.14 -6.44
CA MET A 331 -2.65 14.99 -5.95
C MET A 331 -1.82 16.27 -6.00
N THR A 332 -2.42 17.41 -6.30
CA THR A 332 -1.70 18.69 -6.40
C THR A 332 -2.02 19.59 -5.22
N ASP A 333 -0.99 19.99 -4.45
CA ASP A 333 -1.13 20.96 -3.36
C ASP A 333 -1.38 22.37 -3.92
N PRO A 334 -2.32 23.16 -3.33
CA PRO A 334 -2.57 24.54 -3.76
C PRO A 334 -1.36 25.49 -3.73
N LYS A 335 -0.32 25.13 -2.97
CA LYS A 335 0.95 25.89 -2.90
C LYS A 335 1.96 25.44 -3.96
N GLY A 336 1.59 24.51 -4.84
CA GLY A 336 2.47 23.84 -5.81
C GLY A 336 3.16 22.61 -5.19
N GLY A 337 3.56 21.70 -6.03
CA GLY A 337 4.05 20.38 -5.64
C GLY A 337 2.92 19.33 -5.66
N PHE A 338 3.32 18.08 -5.53
CA PHE A 338 2.41 16.95 -5.59
C PHE A 338 2.48 16.16 -4.29
N TYR A 339 1.34 15.63 -3.85
CA TYR A 339 1.30 14.63 -2.79
C TYR A 339 1.89 13.31 -3.30
N SER A 340 2.59 12.57 -2.44
CA SER A 340 3.28 11.33 -2.82
C SER A 340 2.32 10.17 -3.04
N ALA A 341 1.21 10.15 -2.30
CA ALA A 341 0.23 9.08 -2.33
C ALA A 341 -1.14 9.54 -1.80
N GLU A 342 -2.18 8.75 -2.13
CA GLU A 342 -3.49 8.76 -1.50
C GLU A 342 -3.67 7.45 -0.74
N ASP A 343 -4.18 7.55 0.51
CA ASP A 343 -4.31 6.42 1.43
C ASP A 343 -5.35 5.41 0.92
N ALA A 344 -5.07 4.13 1.12
CA ALA A 344 -6.02 3.06 0.88
C ALA A 344 -7.16 3.06 1.90
N ASP A 345 -6.87 3.52 3.13
CA ASP A 345 -7.80 3.48 4.24
C ASP A 345 -8.59 4.79 4.35
N SER A 346 -9.89 4.67 4.51
CA SER A 346 -10.78 5.75 4.92
C SER A 346 -11.72 5.23 6.00
N GLU A 347 -12.05 6.09 6.99
CA GLU A 347 -12.91 5.70 8.11
C GLU A 347 -12.39 4.49 8.91
N GLY A 348 -11.09 4.19 8.81
CA GLY A 348 -10.42 3.08 9.51
C GLY A 348 -10.50 1.73 8.80
N GLU A 349 -10.97 1.67 7.55
CA GLU A 349 -11.09 0.46 6.74
C GLU A 349 -10.57 0.69 5.32
N GLU A 350 -9.92 -0.32 4.73
CA GLU A 350 -9.40 -0.26 3.37
C GLU A 350 -10.53 -0.20 2.34
N GLY A 351 -10.42 0.71 1.40
CA GLY A 351 -11.27 0.79 0.22
C GLY A 351 -12.65 1.39 0.44
N THR A 352 -13.02 1.75 1.67
CA THR A 352 -14.37 2.28 1.99
C THR A 352 -14.78 3.44 1.10
N PHE A 353 -13.86 4.33 0.73
CA PHE A 353 -14.10 5.45 -0.17
C PHE A 353 -14.41 5.02 -1.62
N TYR A 354 -13.90 3.88 -2.07
CA TYR A 354 -13.93 3.44 -3.47
C TYR A 354 -15.00 2.38 -3.77
N VAL A 355 -15.62 1.81 -2.75
CA VAL A 355 -16.61 0.74 -2.90
C VAL A 355 -18.02 1.25 -2.65
N TRP A 356 -18.98 0.74 -3.41
CA TRP A 356 -20.35 1.23 -3.45
C TRP A 356 -21.35 0.10 -3.20
N ASP A 357 -22.42 0.38 -2.50
CA ASP A 357 -23.58 -0.49 -2.64
C ASP A 357 -24.51 0.00 -3.76
N LYS A 358 -25.33 -0.91 -4.25
CA LYS A 358 -26.22 -0.60 -5.37
C LYS A 358 -27.31 0.40 -4.97
N ALA A 359 -27.75 0.40 -3.72
CA ALA A 359 -28.79 1.31 -3.25
C ALA A 359 -28.27 2.76 -3.20
N GLU A 360 -27.04 2.93 -2.73
CA GLU A 360 -26.33 4.21 -2.72
C GLU A 360 -26.18 4.79 -4.14
N LEU A 361 -25.81 3.96 -5.11
CA LEU A 361 -25.71 4.38 -6.52
C LEU A 361 -27.07 4.85 -7.06
N ILE A 362 -28.17 4.14 -6.72
CA ILE A 362 -29.52 4.50 -7.11
C ILE A 362 -30.00 5.77 -6.41
N GLU A 363 -29.64 5.96 -5.14
CA GLU A 363 -29.99 7.18 -4.40
C GLU A 363 -29.38 8.43 -5.02
N VAL A 364 -28.09 8.34 -5.45
CA VAL A 364 -27.37 9.47 -6.06
C VAL A 364 -27.85 9.78 -7.47
N LEU A 365 -28.11 8.76 -8.29
CA LEU A 365 -28.34 8.91 -9.73
C LEU A 365 -29.82 8.77 -10.15
N GLY A 366 -30.68 8.36 -9.23
CA GLY A 366 -32.06 7.96 -9.51
C GLY A 366 -32.15 6.51 -10.03
N GLN A 367 -33.39 6.00 -10.04
CA GLN A 367 -33.67 4.58 -10.31
C GLN A 367 -33.17 4.12 -11.70
N GLU A 368 -33.42 4.91 -12.73
CA GLU A 368 -33.11 4.52 -14.12
C GLU A 368 -31.62 4.48 -14.39
N ASP A 369 -30.92 5.58 -14.10
CA ASP A 369 -29.47 5.69 -14.38
C ASP A 369 -28.65 4.85 -13.40
N GLY A 370 -29.06 4.77 -12.14
CA GLY A 370 -28.44 3.89 -11.15
C GLY A 370 -28.52 2.41 -11.51
N GLU A 371 -29.65 1.93 -12.05
CA GLU A 371 -29.79 0.58 -12.55
C GLU A 371 -28.94 0.32 -13.81
N LYS A 372 -28.85 1.29 -14.73
CA LYS A 372 -28.00 1.19 -15.93
C LYS A 372 -26.52 1.11 -15.52
N LEU A 373 -26.04 2.04 -14.68
CA LEU A 373 -24.65 2.06 -14.25
C LEU A 373 -24.28 0.85 -13.40
N SER A 374 -25.19 0.36 -12.54
CA SER A 374 -24.96 -0.89 -11.80
C SER A 374 -24.61 -2.06 -12.74
N LYS A 375 -25.30 -2.17 -13.89
CA LYS A 375 -25.02 -3.23 -14.87
C LYS A 375 -23.71 -2.97 -15.61
N ILE A 376 -23.44 -1.73 -16.00
CA ILE A 376 -22.24 -1.31 -16.72
C ILE A 376 -21.00 -1.55 -15.85
N PHE A 377 -21.05 -1.18 -14.55
CA PHE A 377 -19.96 -1.36 -13.61
C PHE A 377 -19.92 -2.74 -12.94
N GLY A 378 -20.68 -3.72 -13.42
CA GLY A 378 -20.62 -5.08 -12.94
C GLY A 378 -21.04 -5.27 -11.48
N PHE A 379 -21.93 -4.40 -10.96
CA PHE A 379 -22.46 -4.54 -9.61
C PHE A 379 -23.34 -5.78 -9.48
N ILE A 380 -23.17 -6.51 -8.42
CA ILE A 380 -23.98 -7.69 -8.09
C ILE A 380 -24.72 -7.50 -6.78
N LYS A 381 -25.86 -8.20 -6.63
CA LYS A 381 -26.58 -8.27 -5.38
C LYS A 381 -25.72 -8.98 -4.34
N GLY A 382 -25.50 -8.34 -3.19
CA GLY A 382 -24.65 -8.87 -2.13
C GLY A 382 -23.19 -8.48 -2.22
N GLY A 383 -22.82 -7.68 -3.23
CA GLY A 383 -21.47 -7.12 -3.39
C GLY A 383 -20.48 -8.06 -4.09
N ASN A 384 -19.54 -7.47 -4.80
CA ASN A 384 -18.43 -8.18 -5.45
C ASN A 384 -17.09 -7.97 -4.72
N PHE A 385 -17.07 -7.13 -3.66
CA PHE A 385 -15.90 -6.83 -2.85
C PHE A 385 -15.79 -7.79 -1.66
N HIS A 386 -14.61 -8.38 -1.50
CA HIS A 386 -14.21 -9.17 -0.35
C HIS A 386 -13.02 -8.49 0.30
N ASP A 387 -13.16 -8.11 1.55
CA ASP A 387 -12.08 -7.49 2.31
C ASP A 387 -10.88 -8.44 2.43
N GLU A 388 -9.67 -7.96 2.09
CA GLU A 388 -8.47 -8.80 2.05
C GLU A 388 -8.00 -9.23 3.45
N ALA A 389 -8.14 -8.36 4.44
CA ALA A 389 -7.66 -8.61 5.80
C ALA A 389 -8.55 -9.60 6.55
N SER A 390 -9.88 -9.46 6.43
CA SER A 390 -10.85 -10.32 7.12
C SER A 390 -11.36 -11.49 6.28
N GLY A 391 -11.27 -11.40 4.94
CA GLY A 391 -11.84 -12.34 3.99
C GLY A 391 -13.38 -12.31 3.92
N GLN A 392 -14.03 -11.32 4.52
CA GLN A 392 -15.48 -11.22 4.57
C GLN A 392 -16.07 -10.53 3.34
N THR A 393 -17.26 -10.95 2.95
CA THR A 393 -18.07 -10.24 1.94
C THR A 393 -18.70 -9.03 2.60
N THR A 394 -18.45 -7.84 2.04
CA THR A 394 -18.85 -6.57 2.65
C THR A 394 -20.26 -6.11 2.22
N GLY A 395 -20.84 -6.71 1.17
CA GLY A 395 -22.06 -6.22 0.53
C GLY A 395 -21.81 -5.08 -0.48
N LYS A 396 -20.61 -4.56 -0.52
CA LYS A 396 -20.18 -3.46 -1.40
C LYS A 396 -19.64 -3.99 -2.74
N ASN A 397 -19.59 -3.11 -3.73
CA ASN A 397 -19.09 -3.41 -5.07
C ASN A 397 -17.93 -2.49 -5.45
N ILE A 398 -16.93 -3.07 -6.09
CA ILE A 398 -15.88 -2.36 -6.82
C ILE A 398 -16.42 -2.09 -8.22
N PRO A 399 -16.43 -0.84 -8.71
CA PRO A 399 -16.74 -0.53 -10.10
C PRO A 399 -15.65 -1.09 -11.03
N TYR A 400 -16.06 -1.79 -12.08
CA TYR A 400 -15.19 -2.28 -13.14
C TYR A 400 -15.99 -2.52 -14.42
N PHE A 401 -15.34 -2.61 -15.58
CA PHE A 401 -16.02 -2.98 -16.81
C PHE A 401 -15.92 -4.48 -17.06
N PRO A 402 -17.04 -5.21 -17.04
CA PRO A 402 -17.07 -6.63 -17.39
C PRO A 402 -16.57 -6.87 -18.82
N ARG A 403 -15.95 -8.02 -19.06
CA ARG A 403 -15.45 -8.39 -20.40
C ARG A 403 -16.54 -8.49 -21.46
N ASP A 404 -17.77 -8.69 -21.07
CA ASP A 404 -18.95 -8.73 -21.95
C ASP A 404 -19.67 -7.37 -22.01
N LEU A 405 -18.96 -6.27 -21.74
CA LEU A 405 -19.50 -4.90 -21.71
C LEU A 405 -20.31 -4.59 -23.00
N ASP A 406 -19.79 -4.96 -24.17
CA ASP A 406 -20.51 -4.73 -25.45
C ASP A 406 -21.88 -5.43 -25.46
N SER A 407 -21.98 -6.64 -24.90
CA SER A 407 -23.25 -7.34 -24.72
C SER A 407 -24.18 -6.63 -23.73
N ILE A 408 -23.62 -6.06 -22.69
CA ILE A 408 -24.38 -5.28 -21.69
C ILE A 408 -24.92 -4.00 -22.33
N LEU A 409 -24.06 -3.26 -23.05
CA LEU A 409 -24.46 -2.04 -23.76
C LEU A 409 -25.56 -2.31 -24.83
N SER A 410 -25.41 -3.40 -25.58
CA SER A 410 -26.43 -3.84 -26.53
C SER A 410 -27.78 -4.13 -25.87
N LYS A 411 -27.79 -4.77 -24.71
CA LYS A 411 -29.02 -5.04 -23.94
C LYS A 411 -29.65 -3.77 -23.32
N LEU A 412 -28.87 -2.71 -23.17
CA LEU A 412 -29.30 -1.41 -22.70
C LEU A 412 -29.68 -0.47 -23.88
N ASP A 413 -29.60 -0.94 -25.09
CA ASP A 413 -29.80 -0.15 -26.33
C ASP A 413 -28.89 1.10 -26.39
N MET A 414 -27.66 0.95 -25.88
CA MET A 414 -26.68 2.02 -25.76
C MET A 414 -25.55 1.85 -26.75
N SER A 415 -25.37 2.85 -27.63
CA SER A 415 -24.21 2.88 -28.55
C SER A 415 -22.93 3.20 -27.77
N SER A 416 -21.77 2.86 -28.35
CA SER A 416 -20.46 3.22 -27.78
C SER A 416 -20.29 4.74 -27.65
N GLU A 417 -20.88 5.54 -28.51
CA GLU A 417 -20.87 7.00 -28.43
C GLU A 417 -21.71 7.49 -27.27
N ASN A 418 -22.93 6.97 -27.10
CA ASN A 418 -23.82 7.32 -25.99
C ASN A 418 -23.21 6.87 -24.66
N PHE A 419 -22.56 5.71 -24.61
CA PHE A 419 -21.82 5.24 -23.45
C PHE A 419 -20.69 6.21 -23.05
N ASN A 420 -19.87 6.66 -24.02
CA ASN A 420 -18.79 7.61 -23.75
C ASN A 420 -19.28 8.99 -23.26
N ASN A 421 -20.50 9.36 -23.56
CA ASN A 421 -21.13 10.60 -23.10
C ASN A 421 -21.86 10.42 -21.75
N PHE A 422 -22.16 9.18 -21.38
CA PHE A 422 -22.91 8.83 -20.17
C PHE A 422 -22.00 8.64 -18.95
N ILE A 423 -20.79 8.16 -19.17
CA ILE A 423 -19.74 8.03 -18.14
C ILE A 423 -18.73 9.17 -18.21
#